data_7ff14c6ca2bbba84e52d03f979058fd0
#
_entry.id   7ff14c6ca2bbba84e52d03f979058fd0
#
_cell.length_a   1.000
_cell.length_b   1.000
_cell.length_c   1.000
_cell.angle_alpha   90.00
_cell.angle_beta   90.00
_cell.angle_gamma   90.00
#
_symmetry.space_group_name_H-M   'P 1'
#
loop_
_entity.id
_entity.type
_entity.pdbx_description
1 polymer ?
#
loop_
_entity_poly.entity_id
_entity_poly.type
_entity_poly.pdbx_seq_one_letter_code
_entity_poly.pdbx_strand_id
1 'polypeptide(L)'
;MKQAKQIIGYWCEEIQRESALGQGICVAVLDTGICAHPDFGKRILEFRDFVHRKEQMYDDSGHGTHVAGILAGDGRLSGGTYAGIAPKASLLIAKVLDQDGNGSVESVLEGMRWVLSMRKKYPIRVVNISVGAKPNLEQRQKKRLILGAESLWDAGIAVVASAGNDGPERGSIASPGDSRKIITVGAYEEIRRGRTRMGQRWKYSGRGPSDTCIVKPDLVAPGLGIISCGRIDKEKKAYVEKSGTSMAAPIVSGAVACLLSEYP
;
A
#
# COMPACT_ATOMS: atom_id res chain seq x y z
N MET A 1 6.99 6.29 -10.86
CA MET A 1 6.63 7.40 -9.94
C MET A 1 6.47 8.76 -10.62
N LYS A 2 7.36 9.20 -11.54
CA LYS A 2 7.26 10.55 -12.16
C LYS A 2 5.86 10.88 -12.72
N GLN A 3 5.31 10.01 -13.57
CA GLN A 3 3.98 10.22 -14.16
C GLN A 3 2.86 10.21 -13.09
N ALA A 4 2.93 9.32 -12.11
CA ALA A 4 1.96 9.28 -11.02
C ALA A 4 1.95 10.60 -10.23
N LYS A 5 3.12 11.15 -9.91
CA LYS A 5 3.26 12.44 -9.22
C LYS A 5 2.67 13.60 -10.03
N GLN A 6 2.87 13.59 -11.36
CA GLN A 6 2.26 14.59 -12.25
C GLN A 6 0.73 14.53 -12.24
N ILE A 7 0.14 13.32 -12.28
CA ILE A 7 -1.32 13.13 -12.27
C ILE A 7 -1.95 13.69 -10.99
N ILE A 8 -1.31 13.47 -9.84
CA ILE A 8 -1.83 13.94 -8.54
C ILE A 8 -1.42 15.37 -8.18
N GLY A 9 -0.71 16.07 -9.06
CA GLY A 9 -0.26 17.43 -8.79
C GLY A 9 0.81 17.56 -7.68
N TYR A 10 1.58 16.50 -7.43
CA TYR A 10 2.58 16.43 -6.34
C TYR A 10 3.66 17.53 -6.42
N TRP A 11 3.80 18.16 -7.58
CA TRP A 11 4.81 19.20 -7.83
C TRP A 11 4.34 20.64 -7.56
N CYS A 12 3.14 20.82 -6.98
CA CYS A 12 2.72 22.15 -6.59
C CYS A 12 3.58 22.66 -5.40
N GLU A 13 3.84 23.95 -5.36
CA GLU A 13 4.72 24.59 -4.36
C GLU A 13 4.28 24.31 -2.91
N GLU A 14 2.98 24.15 -2.68
CA GLU A 14 2.41 23.84 -1.37
C GLU A 14 2.82 22.45 -0.82
N ILE A 15 3.08 21.48 -1.70
CA ILE A 15 3.45 20.10 -1.31
C ILE A 15 4.98 19.93 -1.21
N GLN A 16 5.77 20.83 -1.82
CA GLN A 16 7.24 20.73 -1.85
C GLN A 16 7.92 21.22 -0.58
N ARG A 17 7.19 21.61 0.46
CA ARG A 17 7.80 21.99 1.73
C ARG A 17 8.58 20.81 2.31
N GLU A 18 9.83 21.05 2.71
CA GLU A 18 10.66 20.01 3.34
C GLU A 18 10.01 19.41 4.59
N SER A 19 9.09 20.14 5.22
CA SER A 19 8.30 19.70 6.38
C SER A 19 7.21 18.68 6.06
N ALA A 20 6.78 18.53 4.81
CA ALA A 20 5.66 17.70 4.39
C ALA A 20 6.10 16.42 3.63
N LEU A 21 7.23 15.81 4.00
CA LEU A 21 7.77 14.61 3.33
C LEU A 21 7.63 13.33 4.18
N GLY A 22 6.79 13.34 5.20
CA GLY A 22 6.51 12.20 6.07
C GLY A 22 7.51 12.03 7.23
N GLN A 23 8.38 12.99 7.50
CA GLN A 23 9.30 12.92 8.65
C GLN A 23 8.53 12.87 9.97
N GLY A 24 9.05 12.09 10.93
CA GLY A 24 8.39 11.86 12.21
C GLY A 24 7.20 10.89 12.16
N ILE A 25 6.79 10.47 10.97
CA ILE A 25 5.69 9.51 10.79
C ILE A 25 6.24 8.11 10.52
N CYS A 26 5.71 7.12 11.22
CA CYS A 26 5.92 5.71 10.92
C CYS A 26 4.69 5.16 10.19
N VAL A 27 4.91 4.51 9.05
CA VAL A 27 3.86 3.83 8.28
C VAL A 27 4.07 2.33 8.37
N ALA A 28 3.07 1.60 8.82
CA ALA A 28 3.08 0.15 8.78
C ALA A 28 2.60 -0.35 7.40
N VAL A 29 3.29 -1.35 6.85
CA VAL A 29 2.96 -1.98 5.57
C VAL A 29 2.68 -3.46 5.82
N LEU A 30 1.47 -3.91 5.52
CA LEU A 30 1.06 -5.31 5.56
C LEU A 30 1.09 -5.85 4.13
N ASP A 31 2.11 -6.70 3.82
CA ASP A 31 2.37 -7.16 2.45
C ASP A 31 3.23 -8.44 2.42
N THR A 32 3.93 -8.71 1.32
CA THR A 32 4.82 -9.88 1.11
C THR A 32 6.18 -9.77 1.80
N GLY A 33 6.47 -8.67 2.49
CA GLY A 33 7.75 -8.40 3.12
C GLY A 33 8.46 -7.19 2.53
N ILE A 34 9.77 -7.10 2.71
CA ILE A 34 10.63 -6.06 2.16
C ILE A 34 12.06 -6.56 1.97
N CYS A 35 12.69 -6.19 0.86
CA CYS A 35 14.12 -6.42 0.63
C CYS A 35 14.95 -5.20 1.08
N ALA A 36 16.21 -5.45 1.38
CA ALA A 36 17.19 -4.40 1.58
C ALA A 36 17.40 -3.64 0.26
N HIS A 37 16.81 -2.46 0.15
CA HIS A 37 16.99 -1.58 -1.00
C HIS A 37 17.61 -0.26 -0.52
N PRO A 38 18.62 0.31 -1.20
CA PRO A 38 19.28 1.54 -0.77
C PRO A 38 18.34 2.71 -0.53
N ASP A 39 17.24 2.80 -1.29
CA ASP A 39 16.24 3.87 -1.15
C ASP A 39 15.49 3.88 0.20
N PHE A 40 15.61 2.83 0.99
CA PHE A 40 15.04 2.83 2.34
C PHE A 40 16.04 3.28 3.41
N GLY A 41 17.34 3.14 3.16
CA GLY A 41 18.40 3.49 4.12
C GLY A 41 18.15 2.81 5.48
N LYS A 42 18.16 3.62 6.55
CA LYS A 42 17.88 3.18 7.93
C LYS A 42 16.41 3.37 8.36
N ARG A 43 15.50 3.62 7.43
CA ARG A 43 14.10 3.98 7.74
C ARG A 43 13.17 2.78 7.93
N ILE A 44 13.64 1.55 7.70
CA ILE A 44 12.92 0.34 8.11
C ILE A 44 13.23 0.12 9.60
N LEU A 45 12.24 0.35 10.46
CA LEU A 45 12.42 0.31 11.93
C LEU A 45 12.25 -1.10 12.48
N GLU A 46 11.31 -1.86 11.94
CA GLU A 46 11.01 -3.23 12.37
C GLU A 46 10.47 -4.05 11.20
N PHE A 47 10.73 -5.35 11.28
CA PHE A 47 10.18 -6.36 10.37
C PHE A 47 9.66 -7.53 11.18
N ARG A 48 8.51 -8.09 10.78
CA ARG A 48 8.00 -9.34 11.35
C ARG A 48 7.31 -10.20 10.30
N ASP A 49 7.68 -11.48 10.30
CA ASP A 49 7.11 -12.49 9.39
C ASP A 49 6.02 -13.29 10.11
N PHE A 50 4.79 -13.20 9.61
CA PHE A 50 3.61 -13.93 10.11
C PHE A 50 3.28 -15.17 9.28
N VAL A 51 4.06 -15.40 8.22
CA VAL A 51 3.86 -16.55 7.29
C VAL A 51 4.79 -17.71 7.66
N HIS A 52 6.10 -17.44 7.64
CA HIS A 52 7.13 -18.46 7.88
C HIS A 52 7.89 -18.29 9.19
N ARG A 53 7.57 -17.21 9.95
CA ARG A 53 8.18 -16.89 11.26
C ARG A 53 9.70 -16.68 11.20
N LYS A 54 10.23 -16.25 10.05
CA LYS A 54 11.65 -15.92 9.91
C LYS A 54 11.96 -14.57 10.56
N GLU A 55 13.12 -14.47 11.18
CA GLU A 55 13.57 -13.24 11.84
C GLU A 55 14.21 -12.26 10.86
N GLN A 56 14.92 -12.77 9.87
CA GLN A 56 15.58 -11.94 8.86
C GLN A 56 14.57 -11.29 7.91
N MET A 57 14.80 -10.03 7.62
CA MET A 57 14.03 -9.27 6.64
C MET A 57 14.23 -9.84 5.24
N TYR A 58 13.14 -10.11 4.54
CA TYR A 58 13.12 -10.58 3.15
C TYR A 58 11.79 -10.30 2.48
N ASP A 59 11.79 -10.37 1.15
CA ASP A 59 10.61 -10.34 0.29
C ASP A 59 10.80 -11.32 -0.86
N ASP A 60 10.15 -12.44 -0.80
CA ASP A 60 10.25 -13.51 -1.81
C ASP A 60 9.36 -13.27 -3.04
N SER A 61 8.42 -12.33 -2.97
CA SER A 61 7.57 -11.86 -4.07
C SER A 61 8.10 -10.60 -4.76
N GLY A 62 8.59 -9.64 -3.98
CA GLY A 62 8.94 -8.29 -4.43
C GLY A 62 7.75 -7.33 -4.53
N HIS A 63 6.55 -7.76 -4.13
CA HIS A 63 5.38 -6.90 -4.13
C HIS A 63 5.45 -5.88 -2.99
N GLY A 64 5.72 -6.31 -1.76
CA GLY A 64 5.84 -5.43 -0.60
C GLY A 64 6.99 -4.42 -0.72
N THR A 65 8.13 -4.83 -1.30
CA THR A 65 9.25 -3.93 -1.61
C THR A 65 8.83 -2.83 -2.57
N HIS A 66 8.05 -3.17 -3.60
CA HIS A 66 7.53 -2.21 -4.56
C HIS A 66 6.54 -1.24 -3.92
N VAL A 67 5.59 -1.74 -3.13
CA VAL A 67 4.61 -0.96 -2.36
C VAL A 67 5.31 0.01 -1.41
N ALA A 68 6.29 -0.48 -0.63
CA ALA A 68 7.07 0.35 0.28
C ALA A 68 7.85 1.44 -0.46
N GLY A 69 8.37 1.14 -1.66
CA GLY A 69 9.07 2.10 -2.51
C GLY A 69 8.16 3.22 -3.01
N ILE A 70 6.92 2.91 -3.42
CA ILE A 70 5.91 3.93 -3.79
C ILE A 70 5.61 4.85 -2.60
N LEU A 71 5.49 4.28 -1.43
CA LEU A 71 5.18 5.01 -0.21
C LEU A 71 6.36 5.88 0.23
N ALA A 72 7.55 5.28 0.43
CA ALA A 72 8.64 5.87 1.20
C ALA A 72 10.04 5.70 0.60
N GLY A 73 10.21 5.20 -0.61
CA GLY A 73 11.53 5.18 -1.26
C GLY A 73 12.08 6.61 -1.44
N ASP A 74 13.34 6.87 -1.10
CA ASP A 74 13.95 8.20 -1.29
C ASP A 74 14.48 8.42 -2.72
N GLY A 75 14.46 7.37 -3.55
CA GLY A 75 14.87 7.44 -4.94
C GLY A 75 16.38 7.66 -5.14
N ARG A 76 17.21 7.40 -4.12
CA ARG A 76 18.65 7.70 -4.15
C ARG A 76 19.39 7.03 -5.31
N LEU A 77 19.02 5.77 -5.64
CA LEU A 77 19.62 5.08 -6.80
C LEU A 77 19.20 5.64 -8.15
N SER A 78 18.13 6.46 -8.19
CA SER A 78 17.60 7.07 -9.42
C SER A 78 17.78 8.59 -9.46
N GLY A 79 18.60 9.17 -8.57
CA GLY A 79 18.73 10.63 -8.46
C GLY A 79 17.38 11.32 -8.17
N GLY A 80 16.50 10.67 -7.37
CA GLY A 80 15.18 11.18 -7.02
C GLY A 80 14.06 10.88 -8.03
N THR A 81 14.38 10.36 -9.23
CA THR A 81 13.39 10.11 -10.30
C THR A 81 12.25 9.19 -9.87
N TYR A 82 12.57 8.16 -9.10
CA TYR A 82 11.59 7.17 -8.60
C TYR A 82 11.32 7.30 -7.11
N ALA A 83 11.62 8.45 -6.51
CA ALA A 83 11.27 8.71 -5.11
C ALA A 83 9.76 8.51 -4.87
N GLY A 84 9.43 7.90 -3.74
CA GLY A 84 8.06 7.71 -3.27
C GLY A 84 7.39 9.03 -2.86
N ILE A 85 6.19 8.91 -2.31
CA ILE A 85 5.36 10.08 -1.93
C ILE A 85 5.85 10.68 -0.61
N ALA A 86 6.19 9.85 0.39
CA ALA A 86 6.66 10.26 1.71
C ALA A 86 8.12 9.78 1.96
N PRO A 87 9.12 10.32 1.23
CA PRO A 87 10.48 9.79 1.22
C PRO A 87 11.23 9.94 2.55
N LYS A 88 10.69 10.67 3.53
CA LYS A 88 11.25 10.80 4.89
C LYS A 88 10.48 9.97 5.94
N ALA A 89 9.38 9.30 5.56
CA ALA A 89 8.66 8.43 6.47
C ALA A 89 9.48 7.18 6.85
N SER A 90 9.27 6.71 8.08
CA SER A 90 9.80 5.43 8.56
C SER A 90 8.81 4.31 8.29
N LEU A 91 9.31 3.08 8.22
CA LEU A 91 8.52 1.91 7.86
C LEU A 91 8.54 0.85 8.96
N LEU A 92 7.40 0.26 9.21
CA LEU A 92 7.20 -0.96 9.99
C LEU A 92 6.62 -2.02 9.06
N ILE A 93 7.27 -3.17 8.92
CA ILE A 93 6.89 -4.15 7.90
C ILE A 93 6.35 -5.43 8.54
N ALA A 94 5.11 -5.76 8.22
CA ALA A 94 4.48 -7.02 8.56
C ALA A 94 4.36 -7.87 7.28
N LYS A 95 5.18 -8.93 7.18
CA LYS A 95 4.99 -9.91 6.12
C LYS A 95 3.81 -10.82 6.49
N VAL A 96 2.70 -10.62 5.81
CA VAL A 96 1.43 -11.34 6.00
C VAL A 96 1.04 -12.18 4.79
N LEU A 97 1.76 -12.04 3.67
CA LEU A 97 1.60 -12.76 2.42
C LEU A 97 2.87 -13.55 2.08
N ASP A 98 2.66 -14.70 1.44
CA ASP A 98 3.73 -15.55 0.89
C ASP A 98 4.30 -14.99 -0.44
N GLN A 99 5.15 -15.79 -1.09
CA GLN A 99 5.78 -15.46 -2.37
C GLN A 99 4.79 -15.29 -3.54
N ASP A 100 3.64 -15.93 -3.46
CA ASP A 100 2.60 -15.90 -4.50
C ASP A 100 1.55 -14.81 -4.22
N GLY A 101 1.74 -14.05 -3.13
CA GLY A 101 0.82 -13.01 -2.68
C GLY A 101 -0.42 -13.57 -1.98
N ASN A 102 -0.40 -14.83 -1.56
CA ASN A 102 -1.47 -15.42 -0.77
C ASN A 102 -1.17 -15.26 0.73
N GLY A 103 -2.22 -15.09 1.52
CA GLY A 103 -2.11 -15.02 2.97
C GLY A 103 -3.35 -15.58 3.64
N SER A 104 -3.18 -16.15 4.82
CA SER A 104 -4.31 -16.53 5.65
C SER A 104 -4.93 -15.30 6.31
N VAL A 105 -6.23 -15.36 6.59
CA VAL A 105 -6.90 -14.33 7.39
C VAL A 105 -6.19 -14.15 8.73
N GLU A 106 -5.71 -15.25 9.32
CA GLU A 106 -5.02 -15.20 10.61
C GLU A 106 -3.68 -14.47 10.55
N SER A 107 -2.86 -14.71 9.52
CA SER A 107 -1.60 -13.99 9.32
C SER A 107 -1.82 -12.48 9.21
N VAL A 108 -2.86 -12.06 8.48
CA VAL A 108 -3.22 -10.64 8.34
C VAL A 108 -3.67 -10.04 9.67
N LEU A 109 -4.53 -10.76 10.42
CA LEU A 109 -5.01 -10.33 11.73
C LEU A 109 -3.88 -10.27 12.78
N GLU A 110 -2.94 -11.22 12.75
CA GLU A 110 -1.76 -11.17 13.62
C GLU A 110 -0.88 -9.97 13.28
N GLY A 111 -0.68 -9.66 11.99
CA GLY A 111 0.02 -8.46 11.55
C GLY A 111 -0.65 -7.18 12.07
N MET A 112 -1.97 -7.07 11.98
CA MET A 112 -2.73 -5.92 12.51
C MET A 112 -2.57 -5.79 14.03
N ARG A 113 -2.69 -6.89 14.78
CA ARG A 113 -2.50 -6.92 16.24
C ARG A 113 -1.07 -6.51 16.63
N TRP A 114 -0.08 -6.96 15.88
CA TRP A 114 1.30 -6.58 16.10
C TRP A 114 1.52 -5.07 15.87
N VAL A 115 0.97 -4.50 14.81
CA VAL A 115 1.02 -3.05 14.57
C VAL A 115 0.45 -2.27 15.76
N LEU A 116 -0.71 -2.70 16.29
CA LEU A 116 -1.30 -2.10 17.50
C LEU A 116 -0.37 -2.16 18.70
N SER A 117 0.31 -3.29 18.91
CA SER A 117 1.24 -3.47 20.03
C SER A 117 2.47 -2.57 19.92
N MET A 118 2.92 -2.28 18.70
CA MET A 118 4.08 -1.44 18.41
C MET A 118 3.83 0.08 18.54
N ARG A 119 2.56 0.51 18.66
CA ARG A 119 2.19 1.94 18.82
C ARG A 119 2.88 2.64 19.98
N LYS A 120 3.17 1.92 21.07
CA LYS A 120 3.85 2.49 22.24
C LYS A 120 5.33 2.76 21.96
N LYS A 121 5.93 2.03 21.01
CA LYS A 121 7.36 2.13 20.69
C LYS A 121 7.63 3.09 19.53
N TYR A 122 6.71 3.14 18.55
CA TYR A 122 6.88 3.93 17.34
C TYR A 122 5.65 4.82 17.07
N PRO A 123 5.85 6.00 16.46
CA PRO A 123 4.77 6.93 16.11
C PRO A 123 4.02 6.43 14.86
N ILE A 124 3.37 5.25 14.96
CA ILE A 124 2.63 4.66 13.85
C ILE A 124 1.34 5.45 13.67
N ARG A 125 1.21 6.17 12.56
CA ARG A 125 0.06 7.01 12.24
C ARG A 125 -0.70 6.52 11.02
N VAL A 126 -0.09 5.67 10.18
CA VAL A 126 -0.69 5.15 8.95
C VAL A 126 -0.43 3.66 8.83
N VAL A 127 -1.40 2.91 8.34
CA VAL A 127 -1.25 1.51 7.92
C VAL A 127 -1.66 1.38 6.47
N ASN A 128 -0.78 0.84 5.63
CA ASN A 128 -1.06 0.46 4.25
C ASN A 128 -1.37 -1.03 4.17
N ILE A 129 -2.54 -1.38 3.66
CA ILE A 129 -2.97 -2.76 3.43
C ILE A 129 -3.16 -2.95 1.92
N SER A 130 -2.10 -3.38 1.23
CA SER A 130 -2.15 -3.70 -0.20
C SER A 130 -2.51 -5.17 -0.45
N VAL A 131 -3.37 -5.71 0.40
CA VAL A 131 -3.86 -7.10 0.39
C VAL A 131 -5.36 -7.05 0.24
N GLY A 132 -5.90 -7.85 -0.64
CA GLY A 132 -7.34 -8.01 -0.80
C GLY A 132 -7.76 -9.47 -0.67
N ALA A 133 -8.72 -9.74 0.20
CA ALA A 133 -9.33 -11.06 0.26
C ALA A 133 -10.16 -11.31 -1.00
N LYS A 134 -10.06 -12.53 -1.55
CA LYS A 134 -10.84 -12.93 -2.73
C LYS A 134 -12.35 -12.75 -2.47
N PRO A 135 -13.15 -12.45 -3.50
CA PRO A 135 -14.60 -12.22 -3.36
C PRO A 135 -15.36 -13.41 -2.73
N ASN A 136 -14.85 -14.63 -2.93
CA ASN A 136 -15.47 -15.87 -2.42
C ASN A 136 -15.06 -16.23 -0.98
N LEU A 137 -14.36 -15.33 -0.25
CA LEU A 137 -14.06 -15.56 1.16
C LEU A 137 -15.36 -15.64 1.98
N GLU A 138 -15.41 -16.56 2.96
CA GLU A 138 -16.55 -16.69 3.85
C GLU A 138 -16.88 -15.37 4.58
N GLN A 139 -18.16 -15.05 4.73
CA GLN A 139 -18.63 -13.82 5.37
C GLN A 139 -18.07 -13.63 6.78
N ARG A 140 -17.92 -14.71 7.55
CA ARG A 140 -17.30 -14.67 8.88
C ARG A 140 -15.86 -14.20 8.81
N GLN A 141 -15.11 -14.65 7.83
CA GLN A 141 -13.69 -14.28 7.64
C GLN A 141 -13.56 -12.84 7.14
N LYS A 142 -14.40 -12.40 6.18
CA LYS A 142 -14.49 -11.00 5.75
C LYS A 142 -14.75 -10.08 6.95
N LYS A 143 -15.75 -10.40 7.77
CA LYS A 143 -16.07 -9.61 8.96
C LYS A 143 -14.91 -9.51 9.94
N ARG A 144 -14.14 -10.58 10.13
CA ARG A 144 -12.93 -10.55 10.99
C ARG A 144 -11.86 -9.58 10.45
N LEU A 145 -11.60 -9.58 9.13
CA LEU A 145 -10.66 -8.65 8.49
C LEU A 145 -11.11 -7.20 8.63
N ILE A 146 -12.39 -6.92 8.41
CA ILE A 146 -13.00 -5.60 8.59
C ILE A 146 -12.80 -5.13 10.03
N LEU A 147 -13.19 -5.94 11.02
CA LEU A 147 -13.05 -5.57 12.44
C LEU A 147 -11.57 -5.37 12.85
N GLY A 148 -10.66 -6.15 12.29
CA GLY A 148 -9.21 -5.96 12.48
C GLY A 148 -8.73 -4.61 11.97
N ALA A 149 -9.12 -4.23 10.77
CA ALA A 149 -8.79 -2.93 10.17
C ALA A 149 -9.44 -1.77 10.93
N GLU A 150 -10.70 -1.93 11.33
CA GLU A 150 -11.42 -0.92 12.13
C GLU A 150 -10.82 -0.73 13.53
N SER A 151 -10.26 -1.77 14.14
CA SER A 151 -9.56 -1.65 15.42
C SER A 151 -8.30 -0.79 15.33
N LEU A 152 -7.60 -0.82 14.18
CA LEU A 152 -6.47 0.09 13.91
C LEU A 152 -6.97 1.54 13.77
N TRP A 153 -8.07 1.74 13.05
CA TRP A 153 -8.70 3.05 12.89
C TRP A 153 -9.16 3.64 14.22
N ASP A 154 -9.90 2.86 15.01
CA ASP A 154 -10.40 3.26 16.32
C ASP A 154 -9.25 3.55 17.32
N ALA A 155 -8.07 2.99 17.07
CA ALA A 155 -6.85 3.32 17.79
C ALA A 155 -6.17 4.62 17.33
N GLY A 156 -6.75 5.39 16.39
CA GLY A 156 -6.21 6.65 15.86
C GLY A 156 -5.14 6.49 14.79
N ILE A 157 -5.11 5.35 14.10
CA ILE A 157 -4.20 5.09 12.97
C ILE A 157 -5.00 5.17 11.67
N ALA A 158 -4.59 6.01 10.72
CA ALA A 158 -5.22 6.05 9.41
C ALA A 158 -4.96 4.73 8.67
N VAL A 159 -6.02 4.02 8.30
CA VAL A 159 -5.93 2.74 7.56
C VAL A 159 -6.29 2.98 6.11
N VAL A 160 -5.38 2.62 5.21
CA VAL A 160 -5.54 2.72 3.76
C VAL A 160 -5.48 1.32 3.16
N ALA A 161 -6.54 0.90 2.50
CA ALA A 161 -6.62 -0.42 1.86
C ALA A 161 -6.83 -0.30 0.34
N SER A 162 -6.29 -1.26 -0.41
CA SER A 162 -6.57 -1.38 -1.84
C SER A 162 -7.99 -1.90 -2.09
N ALA A 163 -8.63 -1.41 -3.17
CA ALA A 163 -9.99 -1.82 -3.55
C ALA A 163 -10.07 -3.26 -4.11
N GLY A 164 -8.92 -3.88 -4.43
CA GLY A 164 -8.88 -5.17 -5.12
C GLY A 164 -8.85 -5.03 -6.63
N ASN A 165 -8.55 -6.15 -7.32
CA ASN A 165 -8.34 -6.18 -8.77
C ASN A 165 -9.34 -7.09 -9.50
N ASP A 166 -10.45 -7.43 -8.85
CA ASP A 166 -11.51 -8.30 -9.40
C ASP A 166 -12.66 -7.52 -10.07
N GLY A 167 -12.46 -6.20 -10.30
CA GLY A 167 -13.39 -5.35 -11.05
C GLY A 167 -13.38 -5.62 -12.57
N PRO A 168 -14.20 -4.89 -13.33
CA PRO A 168 -14.93 -3.66 -12.96
C PRO A 168 -16.38 -3.88 -12.48
N GLU A 169 -16.79 -5.09 -12.25
CA GLU A 169 -18.17 -5.43 -11.87
C GLU A 169 -18.52 -4.83 -10.49
N ARG A 170 -19.83 -4.55 -10.29
CA ARG A 170 -20.34 -4.09 -8.99
C ARG A 170 -20.13 -5.16 -7.92
N GLY A 171 -19.85 -4.72 -6.69
CA GLY A 171 -19.65 -5.64 -5.57
C GLY A 171 -18.28 -6.34 -5.56
N SER A 172 -17.31 -5.86 -6.35
CA SER A 172 -15.97 -6.45 -6.46
C SER A 172 -14.93 -5.83 -5.52
N ILE A 173 -15.36 -5.03 -4.53
CA ILE A 173 -14.44 -4.50 -3.51
C ILE A 173 -13.91 -5.64 -2.64
N ALA A 174 -12.59 -5.71 -2.52
CA ALA A 174 -11.92 -6.70 -1.69
C ALA A 174 -11.93 -6.28 -0.21
N SER A 175 -12.18 -7.21 0.72
CA SER A 175 -12.05 -6.96 2.16
C SER A 175 -10.57 -6.85 2.56
N PRO A 176 -10.21 -5.92 3.48
CA PRO A 176 -11.07 -5.10 4.31
C PRO A 176 -11.54 -3.76 3.68
N GLY A 177 -11.27 -3.50 2.40
CA GLY A 177 -11.63 -2.26 1.71
C GLY A 177 -13.14 -1.97 1.65
N ASP A 178 -13.97 -2.96 1.95
CA ASP A 178 -15.44 -2.84 2.10
C ASP A 178 -15.88 -2.27 3.46
N SER A 179 -14.96 -1.98 4.39
CA SER A 179 -15.26 -1.29 5.64
C SER A 179 -15.68 0.17 5.42
N ARG A 180 -16.67 0.61 6.19
CA ARG A 180 -17.13 2.00 6.19
C ARG A 180 -16.13 2.99 6.75
N LYS A 181 -15.27 2.56 7.69
CA LYS A 181 -14.40 3.46 8.46
C LYS A 181 -13.08 3.79 7.77
N ILE A 182 -12.50 2.83 7.03
CA ILE A 182 -11.17 2.96 6.48
C ILE A 182 -11.16 3.60 5.09
N ILE A 183 -10.01 4.10 4.67
CA ILE A 183 -9.82 4.69 3.34
C ILE A 183 -9.56 3.56 2.33
N THR A 184 -10.44 3.42 1.34
CA THR A 184 -10.31 2.43 0.28
C THR A 184 -9.93 3.09 -1.03
N VAL A 185 -8.88 2.59 -1.66
CA VAL A 185 -8.27 3.21 -2.84
C VAL A 185 -8.41 2.32 -4.05
N GLY A 186 -9.09 2.83 -5.08
CA GLY A 186 -9.14 2.26 -6.41
C GLY A 186 -7.98 2.73 -7.29
N ALA A 187 -7.72 2.01 -8.37
CA ALA A 187 -6.76 2.45 -9.37
C ALA A 187 -7.43 3.40 -10.37
N TYR A 188 -6.82 4.57 -10.60
CA TYR A 188 -7.17 5.43 -11.72
C TYR A 188 -6.69 4.79 -13.02
N GLU A 189 -7.62 4.55 -13.90
CA GLU A 189 -7.40 3.92 -15.21
C GLU A 189 -7.46 5.02 -16.30
N GLU A 190 -6.31 5.54 -16.69
CA GLU A 190 -6.24 6.47 -17.81
C GLU A 190 -6.50 5.72 -19.12
N ILE A 191 -7.57 6.06 -19.81
CA ILE A 191 -7.81 5.61 -21.19
C ILE A 191 -6.82 6.36 -22.08
N ARG A 192 -5.65 5.80 -22.33
CA ARG A 192 -4.73 6.31 -23.33
C ARG A 192 -5.40 6.19 -24.70
N ARG A 193 -5.91 7.29 -25.22
CA ARG A 193 -6.36 7.40 -26.60
C ARG A 193 -5.18 7.02 -27.53
N GLY A 194 -5.24 5.86 -28.18
CA GLY A 194 -4.39 5.55 -29.32
C GLY A 194 -3.42 4.37 -29.23
N ARG A 195 -3.34 3.59 -28.15
CA ARG A 195 -2.56 2.34 -28.12
C ARG A 195 -3.29 1.22 -27.40
N THR A 196 -4.35 0.74 -28.00
CA THR A 196 -4.91 -0.56 -27.65
C THR A 196 -4.06 -1.65 -28.32
N ARG A 197 -3.18 -2.30 -27.55
CA ARG A 197 -2.82 -3.67 -27.88
C ARG A 197 -4.08 -4.50 -27.62
N MET A 198 -4.62 -5.09 -28.70
CA MET A 198 -5.84 -5.89 -28.67
C MET A 198 -5.84 -6.87 -27.50
N GLY A 199 -6.88 -6.84 -26.65
CA GLY A 199 -7.25 -7.90 -25.74
C GLY A 199 -6.97 -7.71 -24.25
N GLN A 200 -6.32 -6.66 -23.78
CA GLN A 200 -6.12 -6.46 -22.34
C GLN A 200 -7.25 -5.62 -21.72
N ARG A 201 -8.03 -6.23 -20.82
CA ARG A 201 -8.98 -5.54 -19.94
C ARG A 201 -8.19 -4.65 -18.98
N TRP A 202 -8.14 -3.35 -19.25
CA TRP A 202 -7.51 -2.34 -18.37
C TRP A 202 -8.41 -1.95 -17.19
N LYS A 203 -9.64 -2.43 -17.15
CA LYS A 203 -10.59 -2.17 -16.08
C LYS A 203 -10.57 -3.33 -15.10
N TYR A 204 -9.76 -3.21 -14.07
CA TYR A 204 -9.61 -4.24 -13.03
C TYR A 204 -9.93 -3.74 -11.62
N SER A 205 -9.94 -2.40 -11.41
CA SER A 205 -10.16 -1.84 -10.08
C SER A 205 -11.50 -2.25 -9.50
N GLY A 206 -11.49 -2.77 -8.27
CA GLY A 206 -12.69 -3.14 -7.55
C GLY A 206 -13.67 -1.97 -7.41
N ARG A 207 -14.97 -2.26 -7.51
CA ARG A 207 -16.08 -1.28 -7.46
C ARG A 207 -17.18 -1.72 -6.54
N GLY A 208 -17.69 -0.75 -5.79
CA GLY A 208 -18.87 -0.92 -4.95
C GLY A 208 -20.19 -1.00 -5.74
N PRO A 209 -21.32 -1.03 -5.01
CA PRO A 209 -21.37 -0.93 -3.56
C PRO A 209 -20.79 -2.16 -2.86
N SER A 210 -20.41 -2.00 -1.58
CA SER A 210 -20.08 -3.13 -0.73
C SER A 210 -21.33 -3.97 -0.42
N ASP A 211 -21.17 -5.14 0.20
CA ASP A 211 -22.29 -5.98 0.65
C ASP A 211 -23.25 -5.24 1.61
N THR A 212 -22.80 -4.16 2.23
CA THR A 212 -23.59 -3.28 3.11
C THR A 212 -24.09 -2.00 2.43
N CYS A 213 -24.14 -1.99 1.09
CA CYS A 213 -24.60 -0.87 0.26
C CYS A 213 -23.81 0.44 0.44
N ILE A 214 -22.51 0.35 0.80
CA ILE A 214 -21.64 1.51 0.93
C ILE A 214 -20.94 1.77 -0.41
N VAL A 215 -20.90 3.04 -0.81
CA VAL A 215 -20.13 3.47 -1.98
C VAL A 215 -18.63 3.34 -1.69
N LYS A 216 -17.94 2.52 -2.48
CA LYS A 216 -16.50 2.30 -2.45
C LYS A 216 -15.97 2.16 -3.90
N PRO A 217 -14.69 2.47 -4.18
CA PRO A 217 -13.68 3.03 -3.26
C PRO A 217 -13.99 4.48 -2.88
N ASP A 218 -13.36 5.00 -1.81
CA ASP A 218 -13.52 6.40 -1.37
C ASP A 218 -12.86 7.37 -2.34
N LEU A 219 -11.72 6.95 -2.91
CA LEU A 219 -10.98 7.72 -3.91
C LEU A 219 -10.20 6.79 -4.84
N VAL A 220 -9.62 7.37 -5.88
CA VAL A 220 -8.74 6.68 -6.81
C VAL A 220 -7.37 7.37 -6.87
N ALA A 221 -6.32 6.58 -7.11
CA ALA A 221 -4.97 7.08 -7.35
C ALA A 221 -4.32 6.34 -8.53
N PRO A 222 -3.24 6.85 -9.12
CA PRO A 222 -2.52 6.16 -10.18
C PRO A 222 -2.10 4.74 -9.75
N GLY A 223 -2.48 3.74 -10.54
CA GLY A 223 -2.19 2.33 -10.25
C GLY A 223 -1.68 1.55 -11.45
N LEU A 224 -1.48 2.22 -12.60
CA LEU A 224 -1.06 1.59 -13.85
C LEU A 224 0.37 2.00 -14.22
N GLY A 225 1.24 1.01 -14.49
CA GLY A 225 2.60 1.25 -14.96
C GLY A 225 3.47 2.00 -13.95
N ILE A 226 3.30 1.71 -12.67
CA ILE A 226 4.04 2.40 -11.61
C ILE A 226 5.43 1.78 -11.46
N ILE A 227 6.47 2.59 -11.64
CA ILE A 227 7.87 2.18 -11.45
C ILE A 227 8.28 2.49 -10.02
N SER A 228 8.77 1.48 -9.29
CA SER A 228 9.22 1.60 -7.90
C SER A 228 10.28 0.55 -7.56
N CYS A 229 10.74 0.51 -6.30
CA CYS A 229 11.78 -0.39 -5.83
C CYS A 229 11.51 -1.86 -6.21
N GLY A 230 12.51 -2.51 -6.77
CA GLY A 230 12.53 -3.93 -7.10
C GLY A 230 13.41 -4.73 -6.14
N ARG A 231 13.44 -6.04 -6.33
CA ARG A 231 14.34 -6.95 -5.61
C ARG A 231 15.71 -6.95 -6.28
N ILE A 232 16.64 -6.15 -5.79
CA ILE A 232 17.99 -6.04 -6.35
C ILE A 232 18.74 -7.39 -6.34
N ASP A 233 18.51 -8.18 -5.30
CA ASP A 233 19.16 -9.47 -5.06
C ASP A 233 18.83 -10.54 -6.12
N LYS A 234 17.61 -10.55 -6.64
CA LYS A 234 17.14 -11.56 -7.60
C LYS A 234 16.89 -11.02 -9.01
N GLU A 235 16.29 -9.84 -9.10
CA GLU A 235 15.88 -9.28 -10.41
C GLU A 235 17.00 -8.52 -11.08
N LYS A 236 18.13 -8.26 -10.39
CA LYS A 236 19.26 -7.43 -10.86
C LYS A 236 18.83 -6.04 -11.36
N LYS A 237 17.59 -5.62 -11.02
CA LYS A 237 17.00 -4.33 -11.35
C LYS A 237 16.60 -3.63 -10.07
N ALA A 238 17.13 -2.42 -9.88
CA ALA A 238 16.79 -1.60 -8.73
C ALA A 238 15.32 -1.16 -8.73
N TYR A 239 14.74 -1.02 -9.92
CA TYR A 239 13.36 -0.57 -10.11
C TYR A 239 12.63 -1.46 -11.11
N VAL A 240 11.35 -1.72 -10.82
CA VAL A 240 10.46 -2.54 -11.66
C VAL A 240 9.12 -1.83 -11.82
N GLU A 241 8.42 -2.14 -12.91
CA GLU A 241 7.08 -1.63 -13.18
C GLU A 241 6.02 -2.64 -12.76
N LYS A 242 5.03 -2.19 -11.98
CA LYS A 242 3.86 -3.01 -11.61
C LYS A 242 2.57 -2.19 -11.77
N SER A 243 1.44 -2.90 -11.86
CA SER A 243 0.09 -2.32 -11.95
C SER A 243 -0.85 -3.02 -10.99
N GLY A 244 -1.81 -2.27 -10.43
CA GLY A 244 -2.79 -2.78 -9.50
C GLY A 244 -3.27 -1.70 -8.53
N THR A 245 -4.39 -1.96 -7.86
CA THR A 245 -4.86 -1.11 -6.75
C THR A 245 -3.88 -1.12 -5.58
N SER A 246 -3.06 -2.18 -5.47
CA SER A 246 -1.93 -2.28 -4.54
C SER A 246 -0.84 -1.23 -4.79
N MET A 247 -0.76 -0.63 -5.99
CA MET A 247 0.15 0.47 -6.32
C MET A 247 -0.51 1.83 -6.06
N ALA A 248 -1.83 1.90 -6.13
CA ALA A 248 -2.60 3.10 -5.84
C ALA A 248 -2.68 3.40 -4.33
N ALA A 249 -2.93 2.38 -3.51
CA ALA A 249 -3.04 2.52 -2.05
C ALA A 249 -1.80 3.18 -1.39
N PRO A 250 -0.55 2.77 -1.66
CA PRO A 250 0.62 3.40 -1.05
C PRO A 250 0.85 4.86 -1.48
N ILE A 251 0.32 5.31 -2.62
CA ILE A 251 0.31 6.74 -2.99
C ILE A 251 -0.52 7.53 -1.99
N VAL A 252 -1.71 7.03 -1.66
CA VAL A 252 -2.60 7.67 -0.68
C VAL A 252 -2.02 7.56 0.73
N SER A 253 -1.47 6.40 1.11
CA SER A 253 -0.80 6.22 2.40
C SER A 253 0.36 7.21 2.58
N GLY A 254 1.15 7.41 1.53
CA GLY A 254 2.22 8.41 1.51
C GLY A 254 1.69 9.84 1.64
N ALA A 255 0.61 10.19 0.93
CA ALA A 255 -0.01 11.50 1.03
C ALA A 255 -0.54 11.77 2.44
N VAL A 256 -1.20 10.79 3.07
CA VAL A 256 -1.63 10.87 4.48
C VAL A 256 -0.43 11.06 5.41
N ALA A 257 0.68 10.33 5.18
CA ALA A 257 1.89 10.50 5.99
C ALA A 257 2.50 11.90 5.83
N CYS A 258 2.52 12.46 4.62
CA CYS A 258 2.95 13.83 4.38
C CYS A 258 2.06 14.84 5.11
N LEU A 259 0.74 14.69 5.01
CA LEU A 259 -0.22 15.57 5.68
C LEU A 259 -0.04 15.54 7.20
N LEU A 260 0.10 14.34 7.79
CA LEU A 260 0.31 14.17 9.22
C LEU A 260 1.68 14.63 9.71
N SER A 261 2.68 14.75 8.83
CA SER A 261 3.99 15.34 9.19
C SER A 261 3.95 16.86 9.27
N GLU A 262 3.01 17.49 8.59
CA GLU A 262 2.79 18.94 8.65
C GLU A 262 1.76 19.32 9.73
N TYR A 263 0.76 18.48 9.95
CA TYR A 263 -0.32 18.68 10.92
C TYR A 263 -0.37 17.47 11.89
N PRO A 264 0.55 17.41 12.87
CA PRO A 264 0.71 16.26 13.77
C PRO A 264 -0.46 16.06 14.77
#